data_d0b4cee760156ae8fcef4200436b424c
#
_entry.id   d0b4cee760156ae8fcef4200436b424c
#
_cell.length_a   1.000
_cell.length_b   1.000
_cell.length_c   1.000
_cell.angle_alpha   90.00
_cell.angle_beta   90.00
_cell.angle_gamma   90.00
#
_symmetry.space_group_name_H-M   'P 1'
#
loop_
_entity.id
_entity.type
_entity.pdbx_description
1 polymer ?
#
loop_
_entity_poly.entity_id
_entity_poly.type
_entity_poly.pdbx_seq_one_letter_code
_entity_poly.pdbx_strand_id
1 'polypeptide(L)'
;MSSGDRPVVLPANQPKQFYRGGASIAALRGDESADFGPEDWVASTTTLYGRDDAGLSTLPDGTLLRDAVAADPTAWLGERHVAEFGADTALLVKLLDAGQRLPVHCHPSNEFASTHLNCRHGKTESWIVVGTSGDEPTVYIGFREDVSPELLEGWVAAQDNDDMLAALNPVRVAAGDTVFVPAGLPHAIGEGVFIVELQQPTDFSVTLEWKGFLANADIGHLGLGYDAALGCVDHNGWAKTLDTLIRRTAGDTAEVVPLFSEQADPFFQADRLQVSGSLTLEASFAVLVVLEGEGKLGDVPLRKGSTVVVPHGAGEEVLNGELVAIRCRPPRLAG
;
A
#
# COMPACT_ATOMS: atom_id res chain seq x y z
N MET A 1 -5.50 25.93 -10.16
CA MET A 1 -4.73 25.00 -9.31
C MET A 1 -5.61 24.65 -8.13
N SER A 2 -5.72 23.36 -7.79
CA SER A 2 -6.41 22.93 -6.58
C SER A 2 -5.63 23.49 -5.38
N SER A 3 -6.33 24.21 -4.51
CA SER A 3 -5.72 25.08 -3.49
C SER A 3 -5.34 24.37 -2.19
N GLY A 4 -5.50 23.05 -2.10
CA GLY A 4 -5.24 22.33 -0.84
C GLY A 4 -6.19 22.68 0.31
N ASP A 5 -7.37 23.25 -0.01
CA ASP A 5 -8.35 23.75 0.96
C ASP A 5 -9.67 22.96 1.00
N ARG A 6 -9.77 21.87 0.25
CA ARG A 6 -10.96 20.98 0.20
C ARG A 6 -10.63 19.59 -0.27
N PRO A 7 -11.43 18.58 0.10
CA PRO A 7 -11.31 17.23 -0.41
C PRO A 7 -11.51 17.15 -1.93
N VAL A 8 -10.76 16.25 -2.59
CA VAL A 8 -10.81 16.06 -4.05
C VAL A 8 -11.00 14.59 -4.39
N VAL A 9 -12.06 14.27 -5.12
CA VAL A 9 -12.26 12.93 -5.69
C VAL A 9 -11.28 12.72 -6.84
N LEU A 10 -10.61 11.56 -6.83
CA LEU A 10 -9.58 11.23 -7.81
C LEU A 10 -10.07 10.19 -8.83
N PRO A 11 -9.68 10.31 -10.10
CA PRO A 11 -9.83 9.23 -11.06
C PRO A 11 -8.93 8.04 -10.70
N ALA A 12 -9.18 6.88 -11.33
CA ALA A 12 -8.28 5.74 -11.26
C ALA A 12 -6.89 6.10 -11.83
N ASN A 13 -5.85 5.56 -11.20
CA ASN A 13 -4.46 5.69 -11.62
C ASN A 13 -3.82 4.30 -11.64
N GLN A 14 -4.06 3.55 -12.72
CA GLN A 14 -3.67 2.15 -12.87
C GLN A 14 -2.47 2.02 -13.84
N PRO A 15 -1.23 2.18 -13.35
CA PRO A 15 -0.05 1.94 -14.17
C PRO A 15 0.00 0.46 -14.57
N LYS A 16 0.36 0.19 -15.82
CA LYS A 16 0.49 -1.18 -16.32
C LYS A 16 1.59 -1.92 -15.57
N GLN A 17 1.25 -3.07 -15.00
CA GLN A 17 2.14 -3.96 -14.25
C GLN A 17 2.54 -5.20 -15.06
N PHE A 18 3.50 -5.97 -14.51
CA PHE A 18 4.00 -7.21 -15.11
C PHE A 18 3.17 -8.45 -14.73
N TYR A 19 2.19 -8.31 -13.83
CA TYR A 19 1.30 -9.37 -13.38
C TYR A 19 -0.17 -9.01 -13.64
N ARG A 20 -1.04 -10.02 -13.58
CA ARG A 20 -2.46 -9.89 -13.90
C ARG A 20 -3.29 -9.50 -12.70
N GLY A 21 -4.40 -8.79 -12.97
CA GLY A 21 -5.40 -8.39 -11.98
C GLY A 21 -6.10 -7.12 -12.38
N GLY A 22 -6.95 -6.61 -11.48
CA GLY A 22 -7.69 -5.36 -11.67
C GLY A 22 -9.20 -5.53 -11.78
N ALA A 23 -9.71 -6.76 -11.85
CA ALA A 23 -11.14 -7.01 -11.92
C ALA A 23 -11.90 -6.52 -10.67
N SER A 24 -11.33 -6.73 -9.48
CA SER A 24 -11.93 -6.27 -8.22
C SER A 24 -11.86 -4.74 -8.09
N ILE A 25 -10.80 -4.11 -8.60
CA ILE A 25 -10.67 -2.65 -8.66
C ILE A 25 -11.76 -2.08 -9.57
N ALA A 26 -11.90 -2.64 -10.78
CA ALA A 26 -12.93 -2.23 -11.73
C ALA A 26 -14.34 -2.39 -11.15
N ALA A 27 -14.63 -3.51 -10.50
CA ALA A 27 -15.91 -3.76 -9.83
C ALA A 27 -16.17 -2.78 -8.67
N LEU A 28 -15.13 -2.40 -7.91
CA LEU A 28 -15.25 -1.40 -6.83
C LEU A 28 -15.54 -0.01 -7.40
N ARG A 29 -14.80 0.42 -8.43
CA ARG A 29 -14.94 1.76 -9.02
C ARG A 29 -16.15 1.89 -9.95
N GLY A 30 -16.64 0.80 -10.51
CA GLY A 30 -17.68 0.77 -11.56
C GLY A 30 -17.09 1.09 -12.93
N ASP A 31 -15.84 0.69 -13.18
CA ASP A 31 -15.08 0.93 -14.39
C ASP A 31 -14.91 -0.38 -15.21
N GLU A 32 -14.33 -0.26 -16.41
CA GLU A 32 -13.92 -1.43 -17.19
C GLU A 32 -12.60 -2.01 -16.65
N SER A 33 -12.49 -3.35 -16.63
CA SER A 33 -11.28 -4.03 -16.18
C SER A 33 -10.23 -4.09 -17.29
N ALA A 34 -8.96 -3.88 -16.90
CA ALA A 34 -7.79 -4.14 -17.75
C ALA A 34 -6.99 -5.32 -17.17
N ASP A 35 -6.58 -6.28 -18.02
CA ASP A 35 -5.89 -7.52 -17.60
C ASP A 35 -4.58 -7.30 -16.81
N PHE A 36 -3.91 -6.17 -17.04
CA PHE A 36 -2.63 -5.80 -16.43
C PHE A 36 -2.70 -4.46 -15.68
N GLY A 37 -3.86 -4.20 -15.04
CA GLY A 37 -4.10 -3.06 -14.16
C GLY A 37 -4.38 -3.51 -12.71
N PRO A 38 -3.53 -4.37 -12.11
CA PRO A 38 -3.78 -4.94 -10.79
C PRO A 38 -3.62 -3.95 -9.64
N GLU A 39 -3.04 -2.78 -9.91
CA GLU A 39 -2.79 -1.75 -8.91
C GLU A 39 -3.41 -0.42 -9.34
N ASP A 40 -4.09 0.25 -8.41
CA ASP A 40 -4.55 1.62 -8.54
C ASP A 40 -3.87 2.48 -7.47
N TRP A 41 -2.97 3.37 -7.90
CA TRP A 41 -2.15 4.21 -7.02
C TRP A 41 -2.91 5.47 -6.64
N VAL A 42 -3.60 5.40 -5.51
CA VAL A 42 -4.52 6.44 -5.05
C VAL A 42 -3.76 7.60 -4.40
N ALA A 43 -4.02 8.81 -4.87
CA ALA A 43 -3.36 10.03 -4.38
C ALA A 43 -1.83 9.93 -4.36
N SER A 44 -1.26 9.25 -5.35
CA SER A 44 0.16 8.98 -5.42
C SER A 44 0.97 10.20 -5.85
N THR A 45 2.03 10.47 -5.11
CA THR A 45 3.13 11.38 -5.48
C THR A 45 4.40 10.61 -5.85
N THR A 46 4.32 9.28 -5.90
CA THR A 46 5.40 8.32 -6.17
C THR A 46 5.36 7.87 -7.63
N THR A 47 6.52 7.72 -8.25
CA THR A 47 6.65 7.12 -9.59
C THR A 47 6.99 5.64 -9.50
N LEU A 48 6.65 4.86 -10.54
CA LEU A 48 7.16 3.51 -10.69
C LEU A 48 8.70 3.54 -10.78
N TYR A 49 9.34 2.57 -10.15
CA TYR A 49 10.79 2.44 -10.22
C TYR A 49 11.26 2.29 -11.68
N GLY A 50 12.16 3.18 -12.10
CA GLY A 50 12.66 3.22 -13.49
C GLY A 50 11.69 3.81 -14.52
N ARG A 51 10.53 4.38 -14.08
CA ARG A 51 9.53 5.00 -14.97
C ARG A 51 8.97 6.29 -14.35
N ASP A 52 9.62 7.39 -14.61
CA ASP A 52 9.25 8.70 -14.04
C ASP A 52 7.92 9.27 -14.58
N ASP A 53 7.36 8.67 -15.64
CA ASP A 53 6.12 9.04 -16.30
C ASP A 53 4.88 8.31 -15.77
N ALA A 54 5.03 7.35 -14.87
CA ALA A 54 3.95 6.49 -14.41
C ALA A 54 3.84 6.48 -12.88
N GLY A 55 2.61 6.24 -12.38
CA GLY A 55 2.32 6.13 -10.95
C GLY A 55 1.84 7.43 -10.29
N LEU A 56 2.04 8.61 -10.88
CA LEU A 56 1.61 9.88 -10.32
C LEU A 56 0.10 10.11 -10.51
N SER A 57 -0.59 10.51 -9.46
CA SER A 57 -2.00 10.89 -9.52
C SER A 57 -2.18 12.29 -10.09
N THR A 58 -3.22 12.43 -10.91
CA THR A 58 -3.62 13.71 -11.52
C THR A 58 -4.91 14.21 -10.87
N LEU A 59 -4.92 15.48 -10.50
CA LEU A 59 -6.11 16.18 -10.02
C LEU A 59 -7.10 16.46 -11.16
N PRO A 60 -8.40 16.72 -10.89
CA PRO A 60 -9.39 16.95 -11.94
C PRO A 60 -9.09 18.13 -12.88
N ASP A 61 -8.26 19.07 -12.46
CA ASP A 61 -7.82 20.19 -13.31
C ASP A 61 -6.60 19.87 -14.20
N GLY A 62 -6.11 18.63 -14.17
CA GLY A 62 -4.96 18.16 -14.94
C GLY A 62 -3.60 18.34 -14.25
N THR A 63 -3.56 18.98 -13.08
CA THR A 63 -2.32 19.16 -12.30
C THR A 63 -1.90 17.84 -11.66
N LEU A 64 -0.60 17.52 -11.65
CA LEU A 64 -0.10 16.40 -10.85
C LEU A 64 -0.22 16.73 -9.36
N LEU A 65 -0.71 15.77 -8.56
CA LEU A 65 -0.81 15.95 -7.11
C LEU A 65 0.54 16.29 -6.49
N ARG A 66 1.63 15.64 -6.94
CA ARG A 66 2.99 15.94 -6.50
C ARG A 66 3.35 17.42 -6.67
N ASP A 67 3.00 18.01 -7.81
CA ASP A 67 3.33 19.41 -8.12
C ASP A 67 2.45 20.37 -7.31
N ALA A 68 1.18 20.01 -7.08
CA ALA A 68 0.28 20.78 -6.22
C ALA A 68 0.75 20.78 -4.76
N VAL A 69 1.19 19.62 -4.23
CA VAL A 69 1.77 19.49 -2.88
C VAL A 69 3.07 20.30 -2.78
N ALA A 70 3.94 20.23 -3.79
CA ALA A 70 5.19 20.97 -3.80
C ALA A 70 4.99 22.50 -3.86
N ALA A 71 3.92 22.96 -4.50
CA ALA A 71 3.58 24.40 -4.60
C ALA A 71 3.11 24.99 -3.27
N ASP A 72 2.39 24.24 -2.44
CA ASP A 72 1.93 24.66 -1.11
C ASP A 72 1.91 23.47 -0.14
N PRO A 73 3.08 23.03 0.33
CA PRO A 73 3.17 21.87 1.22
C PRO A 73 2.37 22.02 2.51
N THR A 74 2.31 23.23 3.06
CA THR A 74 1.60 23.50 4.32
C THR A 74 0.10 23.33 4.18
N ALA A 75 -0.49 23.83 3.09
CA ALA A 75 -1.92 23.64 2.83
C ALA A 75 -2.26 22.15 2.63
N TRP A 76 -1.41 21.41 1.94
CA TRP A 76 -1.67 19.99 1.69
C TRP A 76 -1.39 19.08 2.90
N LEU A 77 -0.27 19.30 3.60
CA LEU A 77 0.27 18.33 4.56
C LEU A 77 0.20 18.81 6.03
N GLY A 78 0.08 20.12 6.25
CA GLY A 78 0.14 20.75 7.58
C GLY A 78 1.56 21.04 8.06
N GLU A 79 1.71 22.08 8.89
CA GLU A 79 3.02 22.59 9.36
C GLU A 79 3.88 21.51 10.04
N ARG A 80 3.28 20.68 10.89
CA ARG A 80 4.01 19.62 11.63
C ARG A 80 4.57 18.56 10.70
N HIS A 81 3.78 18.13 9.71
CA HIS A 81 4.21 17.16 8.71
C HIS A 81 5.34 17.74 7.85
N VAL A 82 5.19 18.97 7.40
CA VAL A 82 6.20 19.68 6.59
C VAL A 82 7.51 19.85 7.35
N ALA A 83 7.46 20.10 8.65
CA ALA A 83 8.67 20.21 9.48
C ALA A 83 9.48 18.90 9.53
N GLU A 84 8.82 17.74 9.46
CA GLU A 84 9.47 16.40 9.51
C GLU A 84 9.85 15.87 8.13
N PHE A 85 8.93 16.00 7.15
CA PHE A 85 9.03 15.34 5.84
C PHE A 85 9.19 16.30 4.66
N GLY A 86 9.06 17.63 4.87
CA GLY A 86 9.04 18.59 3.77
C GLY A 86 7.76 18.46 2.93
N ALA A 87 7.90 18.51 1.62
CA ALA A 87 6.80 18.34 0.66
C ALA A 87 6.49 16.86 0.32
N ASP A 88 7.07 15.93 1.06
CA ASP A 88 6.86 14.49 0.87
C ASP A 88 5.59 14.06 1.64
N THR A 89 4.66 13.38 0.98
CA THR A 89 3.45 12.86 1.62
C THR A 89 3.73 11.76 2.64
N ALA A 90 4.92 11.14 2.60
CA ALA A 90 5.38 10.02 3.41
C ALA A 90 4.40 8.82 3.38
N LEU A 91 3.60 8.70 2.32
CA LEU A 91 2.56 7.69 2.17
C LEU A 91 2.31 7.39 0.70
N LEU A 92 2.18 6.11 0.35
CA LEU A 92 1.55 5.64 -0.88
C LEU A 92 0.41 4.70 -0.52
N VAL A 93 -0.76 4.92 -1.11
CA VAL A 93 -1.93 4.05 -0.98
C VAL A 93 -2.24 3.40 -2.31
N LYS A 94 -2.47 2.10 -2.31
CA LYS A 94 -2.88 1.36 -3.50
C LYS A 94 -4.13 0.55 -3.23
N LEU A 95 -4.97 0.40 -4.25
CA LEU A 95 -5.84 -0.76 -4.38
C LEU A 95 -5.04 -1.81 -5.15
N LEU A 96 -4.89 -3.01 -4.62
CA LEU A 96 -4.20 -4.10 -5.29
C LEU A 96 -5.11 -5.33 -5.37
N ASP A 97 -5.34 -5.79 -6.60
CA ASP A 97 -6.15 -6.96 -6.91
C ASP A 97 -5.27 -8.04 -7.57
N ALA A 98 -4.93 -9.05 -6.83
CA ALA A 98 -4.07 -10.14 -7.28
C ALA A 98 -4.83 -11.14 -8.17
N GLY A 99 -4.94 -10.87 -9.47
CA GLY A 99 -5.53 -11.78 -10.45
C GLY A 99 -4.66 -13.00 -10.78
N GLN A 100 -3.47 -13.05 -10.23
CA GLN A 100 -2.57 -14.20 -10.13
C GLN A 100 -1.70 -14.03 -8.88
N ARG A 101 -1.05 -15.09 -8.38
CA ARG A 101 -0.08 -14.94 -7.29
C ARG A 101 1.06 -14.01 -7.70
N LEU A 102 1.42 -13.08 -6.83
CA LEU A 102 2.61 -12.25 -6.99
C LEU A 102 3.88 -13.08 -6.73
N PRO A 103 5.04 -12.69 -7.30
CA PRO A 103 6.31 -13.37 -7.03
C PRO A 103 6.69 -13.29 -5.55
N VAL A 104 7.53 -14.18 -5.08
CA VAL A 104 8.21 -14.00 -3.80
C VAL A 104 9.18 -12.82 -3.93
N HIS A 105 9.03 -11.84 -3.05
CA HIS A 105 9.83 -10.62 -3.04
C HIS A 105 9.95 -10.05 -1.63
N CYS A 106 10.79 -9.06 -1.45
CA CYS A 106 10.86 -8.25 -0.23
C CYS A 106 11.19 -6.79 -0.57
N HIS A 107 11.19 -5.96 0.46
CA HIS A 107 11.39 -4.52 0.32
C HIS A 107 12.53 -4.03 1.20
N PRO A 108 13.33 -3.04 0.75
CA PRO A 108 14.42 -2.50 1.55
C PRO A 108 13.92 -1.70 2.77
N SER A 109 14.71 -1.72 3.85
CA SER A 109 14.52 -0.80 4.98
C SER A 109 14.96 0.63 4.64
N ASN A 110 14.63 1.60 5.51
CA ASN A 110 15.11 2.98 5.37
C ASN A 110 16.65 3.04 5.34
N GLU A 111 17.32 2.26 6.19
CA GLU A 111 18.77 2.20 6.26
C GLU A 111 19.37 1.65 4.96
N PHE A 112 18.81 0.54 4.46
CA PHE A 112 19.24 -0.04 3.20
C PHE A 112 19.02 0.91 2.02
N ALA A 113 17.83 1.52 1.94
CA ALA A 113 17.49 2.46 0.87
C ALA A 113 18.38 3.72 0.90
N SER A 114 18.67 4.24 2.09
CA SER A 114 19.62 5.37 2.25
C SER A 114 21.03 5.01 1.81
N THR A 115 21.49 3.81 2.14
CA THR A 115 22.87 3.37 1.85
C THR A 115 23.06 3.01 0.37
N HIS A 116 22.10 2.35 -0.25
CA HIS A 116 22.28 1.73 -1.57
C HIS A 116 21.45 2.38 -2.69
N LEU A 117 20.36 3.08 -2.36
CA LEU A 117 19.39 3.60 -3.34
C LEU A 117 19.25 5.13 -3.31
N ASN A 118 20.06 5.82 -2.48
CA ASN A 118 20.00 7.27 -2.28
C ASN A 118 18.58 7.78 -1.99
N CYS A 119 17.83 7.04 -1.17
CA CYS A 119 16.45 7.35 -0.79
C CYS A 119 16.28 7.27 0.72
N ARG A 120 15.57 8.24 1.32
CA ARG A 120 15.29 8.24 2.77
C ARG A 120 14.26 7.17 3.19
N HIS A 121 13.41 6.75 2.25
CA HIS A 121 12.36 5.78 2.49
C HIS A 121 12.73 4.42 1.94
N GLY A 122 12.53 3.40 2.76
CA GLY A 122 12.41 2.02 2.33
C GLY A 122 10.99 1.73 1.83
N LYS A 123 10.51 0.50 2.07
CA LYS A 123 9.13 0.13 1.75
C LYS A 123 8.57 -0.83 2.80
N THR A 124 8.36 -0.34 4.03
CA THR A 124 7.46 -1.02 4.96
C THR A 124 6.03 -0.82 4.48
N GLU A 125 5.22 -1.87 4.54
CA GLU A 125 3.84 -1.84 4.05
C GLU A 125 2.87 -2.55 4.99
N SER A 126 1.58 -2.32 4.80
CA SER A 126 0.49 -3.06 5.44
C SER A 126 -0.65 -3.25 4.48
N TRP A 127 -1.31 -4.38 4.60
CA TRP A 127 -2.45 -4.74 3.78
C TRP A 127 -3.74 -4.75 4.60
N ILE A 128 -4.79 -4.20 4.05
CA ILE A 128 -6.16 -4.31 4.55
C ILE A 128 -6.91 -5.14 3.52
N VAL A 129 -7.26 -6.36 3.86
CA VAL A 129 -8.02 -7.25 2.97
C VAL A 129 -9.44 -6.73 2.88
N VAL A 130 -9.85 -6.29 1.71
CA VAL A 130 -11.19 -5.75 1.45
C VAL A 130 -12.08 -6.70 0.64
N GLY A 131 -11.49 -7.72 0.04
CA GLY A 131 -12.20 -8.76 -0.69
C GLY A 131 -11.32 -9.96 -0.97
N THR A 132 -11.95 -11.10 -1.18
CA THR A 132 -11.26 -12.33 -1.58
C THR A 132 -12.11 -13.11 -2.59
N SER A 133 -11.45 -13.87 -3.47
CA SER A 133 -12.09 -14.80 -4.38
C SER A 133 -11.33 -16.15 -4.37
N GLY A 134 -11.98 -17.21 -4.88
CA GLY A 134 -11.43 -18.56 -4.82
C GLY A 134 -11.66 -19.25 -3.48
N ASP A 135 -11.22 -20.50 -3.37
CA ASP A 135 -11.52 -21.37 -2.22
C ASP A 135 -10.59 -21.13 -1.03
N GLU A 136 -9.37 -20.71 -1.26
CA GLU A 136 -8.32 -20.61 -0.25
C GLU A 136 -7.44 -19.35 -0.45
N PRO A 137 -8.01 -18.13 -0.32
CA PRO A 137 -7.23 -16.91 -0.47
C PRO A 137 -6.12 -16.88 0.59
N THR A 138 -4.89 -16.85 0.12
CA THR A 138 -3.70 -17.03 0.97
C THR A 138 -2.66 -15.97 0.66
N VAL A 139 -2.05 -15.41 1.69
CA VAL A 139 -0.81 -14.64 1.58
C VAL A 139 0.33 -15.44 2.21
N TYR A 140 1.55 -15.19 1.78
CA TYR A 140 2.76 -15.89 2.24
C TYR A 140 3.68 -14.85 2.88
N ILE A 141 4.07 -15.04 4.15
CA ILE A 141 4.70 -13.97 4.94
C ILE A 141 5.83 -14.51 5.80
N GLY A 142 7.04 -14.01 5.58
CA GLY A 142 8.22 -14.37 6.35
C GLY A 142 8.60 -15.84 6.24
N PHE A 143 9.83 -16.17 6.45
CA PHE A 143 10.27 -17.57 6.46
C PHE A 143 9.67 -18.32 7.66
N ARG A 144 9.39 -19.61 7.48
CA ARG A 144 8.89 -20.49 8.55
C ARG A 144 9.97 -20.77 9.59
N GLU A 145 11.19 -20.94 9.14
CA GLU A 145 12.39 -21.19 9.94
C GLU A 145 13.50 -20.27 9.44
N ASP A 146 14.58 -20.13 10.21
CA ASP A 146 15.74 -19.36 9.78
C ASP A 146 16.30 -19.92 8.46
N VAL A 147 16.57 -19.04 7.51
CA VAL A 147 17.16 -19.37 6.20
C VAL A 147 18.54 -18.76 6.11
N SER A 148 19.57 -19.55 5.82
CA SER A 148 20.92 -18.98 5.70
C SER A 148 21.05 -18.13 4.42
N PRO A 149 21.92 -17.11 4.40
CA PRO A 149 22.19 -16.32 3.21
C PRO A 149 22.55 -17.17 2.00
N GLU A 150 23.41 -18.19 2.19
CA GLU A 150 23.89 -19.07 1.10
C GLU A 150 22.74 -19.92 0.52
N LEU A 151 21.79 -20.35 1.37
CA LEU A 151 20.63 -21.09 0.90
C LEU A 151 19.70 -20.20 0.07
N LEU A 152 19.43 -18.97 0.53
CA LEU A 152 18.63 -18.02 -0.22
C LEU A 152 19.30 -17.63 -1.55
N GLU A 153 20.59 -17.34 -1.55
CA GLU A 153 21.38 -17.09 -2.77
C GLU A 153 21.26 -18.26 -3.76
N GLY A 154 21.37 -19.50 -3.26
CA GLY A 154 21.18 -20.71 -4.07
C GLY A 154 19.80 -20.77 -4.73
N TRP A 155 18.73 -20.54 -3.97
CA TRP A 155 17.36 -20.52 -4.49
C TRP A 155 17.14 -19.43 -5.55
N VAL A 156 17.62 -18.21 -5.27
CA VAL A 156 17.48 -17.07 -6.21
C VAL A 156 18.29 -17.31 -7.49
N ALA A 157 19.49 -17.85 -7.40
CA ALA A 157 20.33 -18.15 -8.55
C ALA A 157 19.77 -19.30 -9.43
N ALA A 158 19.27 -20.35 -8.80
CA ALA A 158 18.67 -21.50 -9.48
C ALA A 158 17.22 -21.25 -9.90
N GLN A 159 16.54 -20.26 -9.29
CA GLN A 159 15.10 -20.02 -9.37
C GLN A 159 14.30 -21.24 -8.91
N ASP A 160 14.65 -21.73 -7.72
CA ASP A 160 13.93 -22.80 -7.01
C ASP A 160 12.66 -22.22 -6.37
N ASN A 161 11.71 -21.83 -7.22
CA ASN A 161 10.51 -21.06 -6.86
C ASN A 161 9.61 -21.81 -5.88
N ASP A 162 9.51 -23.14 -6.05
CA ASP A 162 8.69 -23.98 -5.18
C ASP A 162 9.28 -24.02 -3.76
N ASP A 163 10.59 -24.13 -3.62
CA ASP A 163 11.27 -24.14 -2.33
C ASP A 163 11.20 -22.77 -1.65
N MET A 164 11.39 -21.68 -2.39
CA MET A 164 11.22 -20.32 -1.87
C MET A 164 9.81 -20.08 -1.33
N LEU A 165 8.79 -20.46 -2.10
CA LEU A 165 7.40 -20.30 -1.66
C LEU A 165 7.05 -21.23 -0.48
N ALA A 166 7.52 -22.49 -0.50
CA ALA A 166 7.29 -23.44 0.58
C ALA A 166 7.99 -23.06 1.89
N ALA A 167 9.07 -22.27 1.81
CA ALA A 167 9.77 -21.75 2.99
C ALA A 167 9.00 -20.65 3.71
N LEU A 168 8.01 -19.99 3.06
CA LEU A 168 7.20 -18.96 3.67
C LEU A 168 6.04 -19.51 4.49
N ASN A 169 5.54 -18.73 5.46
CA ASN A 169 4.34 -19.06 6.21
C ASN A 169 3.09 -18.76 5.37
N PRO A 170 2.28 -19.75 5.00
CA PRO A 170 0.99 -19.51 4.37
C PRO A 170 -0.04 -19.04 5.40
N VAL A 171 -0.73 -17.95 5.10
CA VAL A 171 -1.77 -17.36 5.95
C VAL A 171 -3.04 -17.20 5.14
N ARG A 172 -4.11 -17.90 5.52
CA ARG A 172 -5.43 -17.65 4.96
C ARG A 172 -5.95 -16.30 5.45
N VAL A 173 -6.49 -15.53 4.52
CA VAL A 173 -7.02 -14.20 4.79
C VAL A 173 -8.47 -14.08 4.35
N ALA A 174 -9.19 -13.17 5.00
CA ALA A 174 -10.57 -12.81 4.70
C ALA A 174 -10.75 -11.29 4.76
N ALA A 175 -11.83 -10.78 4.19
CA ALA A 175 -12.17 -9.36 4.30
C ALA A 175 -12.24 -8.92 5.77
N GLY A 176 -11.60 -7.81 6.10
CA GLY A 176 -11.41 -7.29 7.45
C GLY A 176 -10.10 -7.71 8.13
N ASP A 177 -9.34 -8.65 7.56
CA ASP A 177 -8.01 -8.96 8.07
C ASP A 177 -7.01 -7.87 7.67
N THR A 178 -6.03 -7.63 8.53
CA THR A 178 -4.91 -6.75 8.22
C THR A 178 -3.59 -7.45 8.46
N VAL A 179 -2.60 -7.11 7.64
CA VAL A 179 -1.26 -7.71 7.70
C VAL A 179 -0.23 -6.60 7.68
N PHE A 180 0.63 -6.57 8.69
CA PHE A 180 1.80 -5.70 8.71
C PHE A 180 2.99 -6.43 8.09
N VAL A 181 3.66 -5.81 7.13
CA VAL A 181 4.80 -6.36 6.39
C VAL A 181 5.99 -5.44 6.59
N PRO A 182 6.81 -5.66 7.62
CA PRO A 182 8.00 -4.86 7.83
C PRO A 182 8.98 -5.02 6.67
N ALA A 183 9.74 -3.97 6.40
CA ALA A 183 10.81 -4.02 5.41
C ALA A 183 11.75 -5.21 5.67
N GLY A 184 12.25 -5.83 4.60
CA GLY A 184 13.06 -7.05 4.64
C GLY A 184 12.28 -8.35 4.66
N LEU A 185 11.03 -8.34 5.09
CA LEU A 185 10.23 -9.56 5.22
C LEU A 185 9.90 -10.16 3.84
N PRO A 186 10.38 -11.37 3.48
CA PRO A 186 10.01 -12.00 2.23
C PRO A 186 8.53 -12.39 2.25
N HIS A 187 7.82 -12.08 1.15
CA HIS A 187 6.38 -12.32 1.08
C HIS A 187 5.89 -12.51 -0.36
N ALA A 188 4.64 -13.00 -0.48
CA ALA A 188 3.89 -13.05 -1.72
C ALA A 188 2.39 -12.94 -1.43
N ILE A 189 1.64 -12.30 -2.32
CA ILE A 189 0.18 -12.23 -2.27
C ILE A 189 -0.40 -13.28 -3.21
N GLY A 190 -1.25 -14.16 -2.70
CA GLY A 190 -1.90 -15.20 -3.50
C GLY A 190 -2.99 -14.66 -4.42
N GLU A 191 -3.31 -15.45 -5.43
CA GLU A 191 -4.39 -15.15 -6.35
C GLU A 191 -5.72 -14.96 -5.62
N GLY A 192 -6.53 -14.01 -6.08
CA GLY A 192 -7.86 -13.74 -5.54
C GLY A 192 -7.89 -12.86 -4.28
N VAL A 193 -6.75 -12.35 -3.81
CA VAL A 193 -6.70 -11.42 -2.69
C VAL A 193 -6.80 -9.98 -3.20
N PHE A 194 -7.78 -9.22 -2.66
CA PHE A 194 -7.98 -7.80 -2.96
C PHE A 194 -7.76 -6.96 -1.69
N ILE A 195 -6.84 -6.00 -1.76
CA ILE A 195 -6.40 -5.21 -0.61
C ILE A 195 -6.42 -3.70 -0.87
N VAL A 196 -6.54 -2.95 0.21
CA VAL A 196 -6.02 -1.58 0.32
C VAL A 196 -4.64 -1.70 0.95
N GLU A 197 -3.59 -1.35 0.21
CA GLU A 197 -2.21 -1.37 0.66
C GLU A 197 -1.78 0.03 1.06
N LEU A 198 -1.21 0.18 2.25
CA LEU A 198 -0.49 1.37 2.67
C LEU A 198 0.99 1.04 2.73
N GLN A 199 1.82 1.90 2.19
CA GLN A 199 3.27 1.71 2.17
C GLN A 199 4.02 3.04 2.27
N GLN A 200 5.31 2.96 2.60
CA GLN A 200 6.21 4.09 2.42
C GLN A 200 6.27 4.48 0.93
N PRO A 201 6.50 5.77 0.59
CA PRO A 201 6.29 6.32 -0.75
C PRO A 201 7.42 5.94 -1.73
N THR A 202 7.69 4.66 -1.89
CA THR A 202 8.65 4.12 -2.88
C THR A 202 8.07 2.92 -3.59
N ASP A 203 8.63 2.60 -4.76
CA ASP A 203 8.29 1.38 -5.53
C ASP A 203 9.47 0.39 -5.53
N PHE A 204 10.19 0.29 -4.40
CA PHE A 204 11.35 -0.58 -4.29
C PHE A 204 10.95 -2.01 -3.96
N SER A 205 11.21 -2.94 -4.88
CA SER A 205 11.00 -4.37 -4.68
C SER A 205 12.23 -5.16 -5.13
N VAL A 206 12.75 -5.99 -4.23
CA VAL A 206 13.74 -7.02 -4.58
C VAL A 206 12.97 -8.30 -4.86
N THR A 207 12.85 -8.64 -6.14
CA THR A 207 12.09 -9.80 -6.60
C THR A 207 12.97 -11.04 -6.55
N LEU A 208 12.75 -11.88 -5.55
CA LEU A 208 13.51 -13.13 -5.36
C LEU A 208 13.12 -14.16 -6.43
N GLU A 209 11.82 -14.27 -6.70
CA GLU A 209 11.24 -15.14 -7.73
C GLU A 209 11.04 -14.32 -9.03
N TRP A 210 12.12 -14.14 -9.81
CA TRP A 210 12.03 -13.34 -11.03
C TRP A 210 11.59 -14.14 -12.25
N LYS A 211 11.94 -15.44 -12.32
CA LYS A 211 11.63 -16.30 -13.47
C LYS A 211 10.12 -16.59 -13.54
N GLY A 212 9.52 -16.29 -14.68
CA GLY A 212 8.07 -16.41 -14.89
C GLY A 212 7.29 -15.11 -14.66
N PHE A 213 7.92 -14.12 -14.03
CA PHE A 213 7.35 -12.80 -13.79
C PHE A 213 8.09 -11.68 -14.53
N LEU A 214 9.41 -11.63 -14.44
CA LEU A 214 10.21 -10.59 -15.05
C LEU A 214 10.91 -11.12 -16.32
N ALA A 215 11.29 -10.20 -17.21
CA ALA A 215 11.95 -10.55 -18.46
C ALA A 215 13.35 -11.17 -18.24
N ASN A 216 14.04 -10.74 -17.18
CA ASN A 216 15.35 -11.25 -16.77
C ASN A 216 15.63 -10.89 -15.30
N ALA A 217 16.71 -11.42 -14.74
CA ALA A 217 17.15 -11.20 -13.38
C ALA A 217 17.48 -9.73 -13.07
N ASP A 218 18.01 -8.99 -14.06
CA ASP A 218 18.51 -7.62 -13.86
C ASP A 218 17.42 -6.63 -13.44
N ILE A 219 16.16 -6.95 -13.71
CA ILE A 219 15.01 -6.12 -13.33
C ILE A 219 14.67 -6.32 -11.83
N GLY A 220 15.01 -7.48 -11.25
CA GLY A 220 14.56 -7.91 -9.93
C GLY A 220 15.36 -7.38 -8.75
N HIS A 221 16.49 -6.70 -8.95
CA HIS A 221 17.44 -6.37 -7.89
C HIS A 221 17.75 -4.85 -7.77
N LEU A 222 16.84 -3.99 -8.24
CA LEU A 222 16.95 -2.53 -8.12
C LEU A 222 18.26 -1.93 -8.70
N GLY A 223 18.87 -2.59 -9.69
CA GLY A 223 20.13 -2.17 -10.28
C GLY A 223 21.39 -2.48 -9.45
N LEU A 224 21.24 -3.13 -8.28
CA LEU A 224 22.33 -3.38 -7.33
C LEU A 224 23.11 -4.69 -7.60
N GLY A 225 22.53 -5.62 -8.37
CA GLY A 225 22.93 -7.01 -8.39
C GLY A 225 22.42 -7.77 -7.17
N TYR A 226 22.15 -9.09 -7.30
CA TYR A 226 21.61 -9.89 -6.19
C TYR A 226 22.59 -10.00 -5.01
N ASP A 227 23.90 -9.99 -5.22
CA ASP A 227 24.89 -10.02 -4.13
C ASP A 227 24.67 -8.87 -3.11
N ALA A 228 24.31 -7.68 -3.59
CA ALA A 228 23.99 -6.56 -2.72
C ALA A 228 22.52 -6.52 -2.31
N ALA A 229 21.59 -6.80 -3.25
CA ALA A 229 20.16 -6.68 -3.01
C ALA A 229 19.64 -7.66 -1.96
N LEU A 230 20.17 -8.89 -1.89
CA LEU A 230 19.79 -9.89 -0.89
C LEU A 230 20.15 -9.46 0.55
N GLY A 231 21.06 -8.51 0.71
CA GLY A 231 21.35 -7.92 2.02
C GLY A 231 20.18 -7.19 2.68
N CYS A 232 19.08 -6.92 1.96
CA CYS A 232 17.88 -6.34 2.59
C CYS A 232 16.92 -7.41 3.14
N VAL A 233 17.13 -8.71 2.89
CA VAL A 233 16.19 -9.78 3.28
C VAL A 233 16.31 -10.09 4.76
N ASP A 234 15.17 -10.21 5.44
CA ASP A 234 15.10 -10.78 6.79
C ASP A 234 15.15 -12.31 6.72
N HIS A 235 16.22 -12.89 7.23
CA HIS A 235 16.50 -14.33 7.22
C HIS A 235 15.90 -15.10 8.40
N ASN A 236 15.24 -14.41 9.35
CA ASN A 236 14.72 -15.04 10.55
C ASN A 236 13.43 -15.82 10.27
N GLY A 237 13.22 -16.90 11.04
CA GLY A 237 11.98 -17.66 11.05
C GLY A 237 10.88 -16.95 11.83
N TRP A 238 9.72 -16.79 11.23
CA TRP A 238 8.58 -16.05 11.76
C TRP A 238 7.43 -16.92 12.28
N ALA A 239 7.49 -18.25 12.13
CA ALA A 239 6.38 -19.13 12.51
C ALA A 239 5.87 -18.94 13.94
N LYS A 240 6.75 -18.58 14.90
CA LYS A 240 6.39 -18.40 16.32
C LYS A 240 5.79 -17.03 16.63
N THR A 241 6.07 -16.01 15.82
CA THR A 241 5.67 -14.62 16.04
C THR A 241 4.74 -14.09 14.95
N LEU A 242 4.34 -14.94 14.02
CA LEU A 242 3.53 -14.61 12.86
C LEU A 242 2.23 -13.84 13.23
N ASP A 243 1.58 -14.23 14.31
CA ASP A 243 0.35 -13.60 14.80
C ASP A 243 0.54 -12.13 15.19
N THR A 244 1.78 -11.69 15.44
CA THR A 244 2.07 -10.28 15.74
C THR A 244 1.95 -9.38 14.51
N LEU A 245 2.01 -9.96 13.32
CA LEU A 245 1.87 -9.28 12.04
C LEU A 245 0.41 -9.23 11.54
N ILE A 246 -0.49 -10.03 12.13
CA ILE A 246 -1.84 -10.24 11.62
C ILE A 246 -2.84 -9.73 12.65
N ARG A 247 -3.80 -8.92 12.20
CA ARG A 247 -4.93 -8.52 13.03
C ARG A 247 -6.24 -8.89 12.35
N ARG A 248 -7.14 -9.50 13.11
CA ARG A 248 -8.48 -9.90 12.67
C ARG A 248 -9.49 -8.87 13.18
N THR A 249 -10.03 -8.04 12.28
CA THR A 249 -11.00 -6.99 12.64
C THR A 249 -12.42 -7.30 12.18
N ALA A 250 -12.62 -8.47 11.57
CA ALA A 250 -13.94 -8.90 11.15
C ALA A 250 -14.90 -8.96 12.35
N GLY A 251 -16.08 -8.31 12.23
CA GLY A 251 -17.09 -8.26 13.28
C GLY A 251 -16.95 -7.10 14.27
N ASP A 252 -15.93 -6.29 14.21
CA ASP A 252 -15.89 -5.03 14.95
C ASP A 252 -16.91 -4.06 14.34
N THR A 253 -17.84 -3.56 15.15
CA THR A 253 -18.95 -2.68 14.71
C THR A 253 -18.79 -1.24 15.20
N ALA A 254 -17.63 -0.89 15.77
CA ALA A 254 -17.36 0.47 16.18
C ALA A 254 -17.34 1.43 14.98
N GLU A 255 -17.78 2.66 15.20
CA GLU A 255 -17.84 3.70 14.15
C GLU A 255 -16.45 4.01 13.57
N VAL A 256 -15.41 3.99 14.42
CA VAL A 256 -14.00 4.14 14.02
C VAL A 256 -13.18 3.00 14.60
N VAL A 257 -12.54 2.22 13.73
CA VAL A 257 -11.69 1.09 14.12
C VAL A 257 -10.28 1.31 13.60
N PRO A 258 -9.27 1.53 14.45
CA PRO A 258 -7.87 1.50 14.03
C PRO A 258 -7.53 0.12 13.45
N LEU A 259 -6.96 0.08 12.26
CA LEU A 259 -6.74 -1.16 11.51
C LEU A 259 -5.37 -1.78 11.77
N PHE A 260 -4.38 -0.97 12.15
CA PHE A 260 -3.02 -1.46 12.41
C PHE A 260 -2.67 -1.36 13.89
N SER A 261 -1.65 -2.12 14.29
CA SER A 261 -1.02 -1.99 15.59
C SER A 261 -0.07 -0.76 15.62
N GLU A 262 0.37 -0.37 16.81
CA GLU A 262 1.34 0.72 17.01
C GLU A 262 2.67 0.51 16.26
N GLN A 263 2.98 -0.72 15.83
CA GLN A 263 4.16 -1.01 14.99
C GLN A 263 4.13 -0.29 13.65
N ALA A 264 2.94 0.01 13.12
CA ALA A 264 2.77 0.73 11.86
C ALA A 264 2.87 2.26 12.03
N ASP A 265 2.66 2.80 13.22
CA ASP A 265 2.60 4.25 13.51
C ASP A 265 3.80 5.06 12.96
N PRO A 266 5.05 4.53 12.98
CA PRO A 266 6.19 5.23 12.39
C PRO A 266 6.15 5.35 10.86
N PHE A 267 5.25 4.62 10.20
CA PHE A 267 5.19 4.53 8.73
C PHE A 267 3.88 5.08 8.18
N PHE A 268 2.73 4.70 8.79
CA PHE A 268 1.39 5.12 8.36
C PHE A 268 0.34 4.71 9.38
N GLN A 269 -0.87 5.23 9.20
CA GLN A 269 -2.04 4.90 10.01
C GLN A 269 -3.23 4.60 9.10
N ALA A 270 -4.11 3.69 9.53
CA ALA A 270 -5.39 3.47 8.86
C ALA A 270 -6.51 3.24 9.86
N ASP A 271 -7.69 3.81 9.55
CA ASP A 271 -8.93 3.54 10.28
C ASP A 271 -10.00 3.04 9.31
N ARG A 272 -10.78 2.04 9.74
CA ARG A 272 -12.06 1.76 9.12
C ARG A 272 -13.11 2.69 9.74
N LEU A 273 -13.82 3.39 8.89
CA LEU A 273 -14.93 4.26 9.25
C LEU A 273 -16.24 3.57 8.85
N GLN A 274 -17.13 3.34 9.81
CA GLN A 274 -18.48 2.86 9.56
C GLN A 274 -19.45 3.96 9.94
N VAL A 275 -19.94 4.68 8.95
CA VAL A 275 -20.76 5.88 9.16
C VAL A 275 -22.23 5.51 8.93
N SER A 276 -23.07 5.83 9.93
CA SER A 276 -24.51 5.79 9.87
C SER A 276 -25.03 7.13 10.45
N GLY A 277 -25.16 8.10 9.58
CA GLY A 277 -25.45 9.48 9.95
C GLY A 277 -24.29 10.44 9.74
N SER A 278 -23.53 10.78 10.77
CA SER A 278 -22.51 11.85 10.71
C SER A 278 -21.31 11.54 11.60
N LEU A 279 -20.10 11.64 11.03
CA LEU A 279 -18.82 11.47 11.71
C LEU A 279 -17.91 12.66 11.39
N THR A 280 -17.39 13.31 12.41
CA THR A 280 -16.39 14.39 12.24
C THR A 280 -14.98 13.81 12.14
N LEU A 281 -14.23 14.22 11.12
CA LEU A 281 -12.84 13.89 10.87
C LEU A 281 -11.95 15.09 11.17
N GLU A 282 -10.96 14.89 12.02
CA GLU A 282 -9.95 15.92 12.32
C GLU A 282 -9.13 16.31 11.10
N ALA A 283 -8.63 17.55 11.07
CA ALA A 283 -7.75 18.06 10.03
C ALA A 283 -6.48 17.23 9.90
N SER A 284 -6.25 16.64 8.73
CA SER A 284 -5.02 15.92 8.39
C SER A 284 -4.93 15.71 6.89
N PHE A 285 -3.71 15.56 6.37
CA PHE A 285 -3.58 14.89 5.07
C PHE A 285 -4.08 13.45 5.19
N ALA A 286 -4.97 13.05 4.30
CA ALA A 286 -5.49 11.69 4.28
C ALA A 286 -5.89 11.25 2.87
N VAL A 287 -5.91 9.92 2.68
CA VAL A 287 -6.53 9.28 1.53
C VAL A 287 -7.74 8.50 2.04
N LEU A 288 -8.92 8.76 1.46
CA LEU A 288 -10.14 8.04 1.80
C LEU A 288 -10.53 7.12 0.64
N VAL A 289 -10.80 5.84 0.95
CA VAL A 289 -11.31 4.83 0.01
C VAL A 289 -12.68 4.38 0.49
N VAL A 290 -13.73 4.65 -0.29
CA VAL A 290 -15.11 4.23 0.04
C VAL A 290 -15.34 2.82 -0.46
N LEU A 291 -15.56 1.88 0.46
CA LEU A 291 -15.77 0.47 0.16
C LEU A 291 -17.23 0.13 -0.11
N GLU A 292 -18.13 0.76 0.62
CA GLU A 292 -19.58 0.49 0.54
C GLU A 292 -20.40 1.77 0.76
N GLY A 293 -21.62 1.77 0.25
CA GLY A 293 -22.60 2.82 0.52
C GLY A 293 -22.35 4.13 -0.23
N GLU A 294 -22.98 5.20 0.28
CA GLU A 294 -22.92 6.54 -0.28
C GLU A 294 -23.06 7.62 0.79
N GLY A 295 -22.60 8.82 0.49
CA GLY A 295 -22.65 9.95 1.40
C GLY A 295 -21.96 11.19 0.84
N LYS A 296 -21.40 12.00 1.73
CA LYS A 296 -20.60 13.17 1.35
C LYS A 296 -19.56 13.50 2.43
N LEU A 297 -18.40 14.02 2.00
CA LEU A 297 -17.38 14.60 2.87
C LEU A 297 -17.41 16.12 2.65
N GLY A 298 -17.82 16.87 3.68
CA GLY A 298 -18.21 18.26 3.48
C GLY A 298 -19.28 18.37 2.40
N ASP A 299 -18.98 19.09 1.31
CA ASP A 299 -19.86 19.22 0.13
C ASP A 299 -19.54 18.21 -1.00
N VAL A 300 -18.50 17.38 -0.84
CA VAL A 300 -18.04 16.43 -1.88
C VAL A 300 -18.88 15.16 -1.82
N PRO A 301 -19.66 14.81 -2.87
CA PRO A 301 -20.45 13.58 -2.90
C PRO A 301 -19.53 12.36 -3.02
N LEU A 302 -19.87 11.31 -2.27
CA LEU A 302 -19.17 10.04 -2.21
C LEU A 302 -20.10 8.88 -2.52
N ARG A 303 -19.54 7.87 -3.15
CA ARG A 303 -20.22 6.59 -3.40
C ARG A 303 -19.21 5.46 -3.29
N LYS A 304 -19.65 4.23 -3.22
CA LYS A 304 -18.79 3.06 -3.36
C LYS A 304 -17.81 3.24 -4.52
N GLY A 305 -16.52 2.97 -4.26
CA GLY A 305 -15.42 3.14 -5.21
C GLY A 305 -14.85 4.55 -5.32
N SER A 306 -15.45 5.56 -4.63
CA SER A 306 -14.82 6.88 -4.54
C SER A 306 -13.48 6.79 -3.81
N THR A 307 -12.45 7.38 -4.38
CA THR A 307 -11.16 7.62 -3.73
C THR A 307 -10.92 9.13 -3.66
N VAL A 308 -10.53 9.61 -2.47
CA VAL A 308 -10.45 11.04 -2.19
C VAL A 308 -9.11 11.36 -1.56
N VAL A 309 -8.44 12.39 -2.05
CA VAL A 309 -7.37 13.03 -1.30
C VAL A 309 -7.97 14.16 -0.46
N VAL A 310 -7.66 14.15 0.83
CA VAL A 310 -8.09 15.16 1.81
C VAL A 310 -6.85 15.95 2.22
N PRO A 311 -6.69 17.21 1.82
CA PRO A 311 -5.59 18.02 2.26
C PRO A 311 -5.79 18.47 3.72
N HIS A 312 -4.72 18.70 4.45
CA HIS A 312 -4.77 19.24 5.82
C HIS A 312 -5.52 20.59 5.90
N GLY A 313 -5.34 21.44 4.88
CA GLY A 313 -5.96 22.76 4.79
C GLY A 313 -7.48 22.74 4.56
N ALA A 314 -8.09 21.60 4.27
CA ALA A 314 -9.54 21.45 4.30
C ALA A 314 -10.10 21.66 5.73
N GLY A 315 -9.24 21.51 6.75
CA GLY A 315 -9.66 21.63 8.13
C GLY A 315 -10.38 20.38 8.64
N GLU A 316 -11.24 20.59 9.63
CA GLU A 316 -12.16 19.56 10.13
C GLU A 316 -13.27 19.34 9.09
N GLU A 317 -13.49 18.09 8.73
CA GLU A 317 -14.48 17.70 7.73
C GLU A 317 -15.54 16.77 8.32
N VAL A 318 -16.78 16.92 7.87
CA VAL A 318 -17.87 16.05 8.30
C VAL A 318 -18.22 15.06 7.23
N LEU A 319 -18.05 13.76 7.56
CA LEU A 319 -18.46 12.64 6.72
C LEU A 319 -19.89 12.24 7.08
N ASN A 320 -20.84 12.43 6.15
CA ASN A 320 -22.25 12.15 6.32
C ASN A 320 -22.72 11.06 5.38
N GLY A 321 -23.63 10.20 5.83
CA GLY A 321 -24.27 9.19 4.98
C GLY A 321 -24.35 7.82 5.63
N GLU A 322 -24.55 6.81 4.78
CA GLU A 322 -24.53 5.39 5.12
C GLU A 322 -23.42 4.75 4.31
N LEU A 323 -22.22 4.65 4.87
CA LEU A 323 -21.06 4.18 4.13
C LEU A 323 -19.99 3.53 5.01
N VAL A 324 -19.16 2.69 4.38
CA VAL A 324 -17.92 2.15 4.96
C VAL A 324 -16.74 2.68 4.14
N ALA A 325 -15.75 3.23 4.82
CA ALA A 325 -14.54 3.75 4.18
C ALA A 325 -13.28 3.39 4.96
N ILE A 326 -12.15 3.36 4.26
CA ILE A 326 -10.82 3.32 4.88
C ILE A 326 -10.23 4.72 4.79
N ARG A 327 -9.80 5.26 5.94
CA ARG A 327 -9.02 6.50 6.03
C ARG A 327 -7.56 6.16 6.23
N CYS A 328 -6.73 6.47 5.25
CA CYS A 328 -5.29 6.24 5.25
C CYS A 328 -4.57 7.56 5.56
N ARG A 329 -3.61 7.54 6.47
CA ARG A 329 -2.87 8.75 6.92
C ARG A 329 -1.37 8.48 6.96
N PRO A 330 -0.53 9.53 6.81
CA PRO A 330 0.91 9.45 6.96
C PRO A 330 1.33 8.95 8.36
N PRO A 331 2.64 8.83 8.62
CA PRO A 331 3.17 8.47 9.94
C PRO A 331 2.58 9.31 11.07
N ARG A 332 2.42 8.69 12.24
CA ARG A 332 2.08 9.42 13.46
C ARG A 332 3.27 10.28 13.88
N LEU A 333 3.07 11.57 13.89
CA LEU A 333 4.10 12.50 14.37
C LEU A 333 4.22 12.42 15.89
N ALA A 334 5.46 12.46 16.38
CA ALA A 334 5.70 12.56 17.82
C ALA A 334 5.01 13.81 18.41
N GLY A 335 4.42 13.66 19.58
CA GLY A 335 3.65 14.73 20.23
C GLY A 335 4.52 15.89 20.73
#